data_0b56dfb5d6dd8d8b8b45f5f329610ddf
#
_entry.id   0b56dfb5d6dd8d8b8b45f5f329610ddf
#
_cell.length_a   1.000
_cell.length_b   1.000
_cell.length_c   1.000
_cell.angle_alpha   90.00
_cell.angle_beta   90.00
_cell.angle_gamma   90.00
#
_symmetry.space_group_name_H-M   'P 1'
#
loop_
_entity.id
_entity.type
_entity.pdbx_description
1 polymer ?
#
loop_
_entity_poly.entity_id
_entity_poly.type
_entity_poly.pdbx_seq_one_letter_code
_entity_poly.pdbx_strand_id
1 'polypeptide(L)'
;MPLLSIPKAAMSALHRPVYRHRLRVLVDSIIWHLRPGDEVLDVGCGNGTLAAAIMADPRCPEGVRVRGLERYPRGGEPIEVIGYDGGRIPLDDGAVDVVIVADVLHHEPEPDVLASECARIAGRYLIVKDHQVKGLLAQQRISFLDWAANAPYGVPCLYRYNTPSQWVAFRDRLGMKPVEERSSMRIYPFGFEQFLGGSLHYFAVLTHSADQEGEP
;
A
#
# COMPACT_ATOMS: atom_id res chain seq x y z
N MET A 1 32.91 16.10 -7.31
CA MET A 1 33.22 14.76 -6.80
C MET A 1 32.23 13.78 -7.36
N PRO A 2 32.61 12.73 -8.09
CA PRO A 2 31.67 11.74 -8.57
C PRO A 2 31.12 10.96 -7.36
N LEU A 3 29.82 11.00 -7.15
CA LEU A 3 29.12 10.11 -6.21
C LEU A 3 29.47 8.67 -6.61
N LEU A 4 30.07 7.94 -5.69
CA LEU A 4 30.36 6.51 -5.82
C LEU A 4 29.06 5.82 -6.24
N SER A 5 28.98 5.39 -7.50
CA SER A 5 27.86 4.61 -8.00
C SER A 5 27.94 3.22 -7.36
N ILE A 6 27.21 3.04 -6.25
CA ILE A 6 27.03 1.72 -5.65
C ILE A 6 26.33 0.84 -6.69
N PRO A 7 26.88 -0.32 -7.05
CA PRO A 7 26.25 -1.22 -8.01
C PRO A 7 24.82 -1.58 -7.54
N LYS A 8 23.84 -1.55 -8.45
CA LYS A 8 22.43 -1.88 -8.15
C LYS A 8 22.29 -3.21 -7.41
N ALA A 9 23.13 -4.19 -7.72
CA ALA A 9 23.14 -5.49 -7.04
C ALA A 9 23.55 -5.40 -5.56
N ALA A 10 24.52 -4.55 -5.21
CA ALA A 10 24.96 -4.36 -3.82
C ALA A 10 23.89 -3.60 -3.01
N MET A 11 23.27 -2.59 -3.61
CA MET A 11 22.14 -1.85 -3.02
C MET A 11 20.97 -2.78 -2.76
N SER A 12 20.58 -3.60 -3.73
CA SER A 12 19.51 -4.60 -3.61
C SER A 12 19.80 -5.63 -2.50
N ALA A 13 21.04 -6.09 -2.37
CA ALA A 13 21.44 -7.04 -1.31
C ALA A 13 21.31 -6.43 0.09
N LEU A 14 21.68 -5.15 0.25
CA LEU A 14 21.56 -4.41 1.51
C LEU A 14 20.10 -4.16 1.91
N HIS A 15 19.23 -3.90 0.93
CA HIS A 15 17.80 -3.63 1.16
C HIS A 15 16.97 -4.91 1.39
N ARG A 16 17.47 -6.08 0.98
CA ARG A 16 16.73 -7.34 1.01
C ARG A 16 16.18 -7.72 2.40
N PRO A 17 16.92 -7.63 3.52
CA PRO A 17 16.39 -7.93 4.85
C PRO A 17 15.28 -6.98 5.28
N VAL A 18 15.46 -5.69 5.00
CA VAL A 18 14.49 -4.63 5.29
C VAL A 18 13.20 -4.87 4.51
N TYR A 19 13.33 -5.17 3.21
CA TYR A 19 12.21 -5.43 2.33
C TYR A 19 11.41 -6.68 2.74
N ARG A 20 12.10 -7.77 3.13
CA ARG A 20 11.46 -8.99 3.62
C ARG A 20 10.69 -8.78 4.92
N HIS A 21 11.25 -8.00 5.85
CA HIS A 21 10.57 -7.68 7.10
C HIS A 21 9.32 -6.84 6.85
N ARG A 22 9.45 -5.78 6.04
CA ARG A 22 8.32 -4.93 5.63
C ARG A 22 7.21 -5.74 4.96
N LEU A 23 7.56 -6.62 4.02
CA LEU A 23 6.60 -7.47 3.32
C LEU A 23 5.83 -8.37 4.30
N ARG A 24 6.54 -9.00 5.26
CA ARG A 24 5.90 -9.83 6.30
C ARG A 24 4.91 -9.02 7.14
N VAL A 25 5.29 -7.82 7.59
CA VAL A 25 4.40 -6.95 8.38
C VAL A 25 3.16 -6.54 7.59
N LEU A 26 3.30 -6.29 6.28
CA LEU A 26 2.16 -5.98 5.41
C LEU A 26 1.23 -7.19 5.26
N VAL A 27 1.77 -8.37 4.95
CA VAL A 27 0.99 -9.62 4.88
C VAL A 27 0.27 -9.86 6.20
N ASP A 28 0.98 -9.77 7.35
CA ASP A 28 0.39 -9.93 8.68
C ASP A 28 -0.74 -8.93 8.96
N SER A 29 -0.66 -7.71 8.43
CA SER A 29 -1.69 -6.69 8.63
C SER A 29 -2.91 -6.88 7.74
N ILE A 30 -2.75 -7.50 6.57
CA ILE A 30 -3.81 -7.64 5.57
C ILE A 30 -4.58 -8.95 5.73
N ILE A 31 -3.87 -10.05 5.98
CA ILE A 31 -4.40 -11.41 5.85
C ILE A 31 -5.61 -11.68 6.74
N TRP A 32 -5.69 -11.05 7.93
CA TRP A 32 -6.80 -11.21 8.87
C TRP A 32 -8.12 -10.55 8.42
N HIS A 33 -8.06 -9.74 7.37
CA HIS A 33 -9.24 -9.10 6.77
C HIS A 33 -9.76 -9.84 5.55
N LEU A 34 -9.07 -10.92 5.13
CA LEU A 34 -9.48 -11.74 4.01
C LEU A 34 -10.41 -12.87 4.47
N ARG A 35 -11.32 -13.26 3.58
CA ARG A 35 -12.28 -14.35 3.78
C ARG A 35 -12.08 -15.41 2.67
N PRO A 36 -12.49 -16.66 2.89
CA PRO A 36 -12.45 -17.67 1.83
C PRO A 36 -13.17 -17.20 0.57
N GLY A 37 -12.50 -17.38 -0.57
CA GLY A 37 -13.04 -17.03 -1.89
C GLY A 37 -12.94 -15.56 -2.29
N ASP A 38 -12.37 -14.67 -1.45
CA ASP A 38 -12.23 -13.25 -1.77
C ASP A 38 -11.49 -12.99 -3.08
N GLU A 39 -12.04 -12.10 -3.90
CA GLU A 39 -11.36 -11.45 -5.01
C GLU A 39 -10.69 -10.17 -4.49
N VAL A 40 -9.38 -10.09 -4.62
CA VAL A 40 -8.55 -8.99 -4.11
C VAL A 40 -7.83 -8.28 -5.23
N LEU A 41 -7.80 -6.95 -5.20
CA LEU A 41 -7.03 -6.15 -6.15
C LEU A 41 -5.93 -5.35 -5.42
N ASP A 42 -4.67 -5.59 -5.79
CA ASP A 42 -3.48 -4.84 -5.33
C ASP A 42 -3.21 -3.69 -6.33
N VAL A 43 -3.62 -2.48 -5.98
CA VAL A 43 -3.50 -1.28 -6.82
C VAL A 43 -2.12 -0.67 -6.68
N GLY A 44 -1.45 -0.44 -7.82
CA GLY A 44 -0.04 -0.06 -7.86
C GLY A 44 0.85 -1.22 -7.41
N CYS A 45 0.52 -2.43 -7.83
CA CYS A 45 1.16 -3.67 -7.35
C CYS A 45 2.65 -3.79 -7.67
N GLY A 46 3.19 -2.91 -8.53
CA GLY A 46 4.59 -2.92 -8.96
C GLY A 46 4.97 -4.24 -9.61
N ASN A 47 5.80 -5.03 -8.92
CA ASN A 47 6.23 -6.35 -9.39
C ASN A 47 5.37 -7.51 -8.85
N GLY A 48 4.24 -7.23 -8.21
CA GLY A 48 3.33 -8.24 -7.68
C GLY A 48 3.82 -9.00 -6.44
N THR A 49 4.89 -8.55 -5.79
CA THR A 49 5.49 -9.29 -4.66
C THR A 49 4.56 -9.37 -3.45
N LEU A 50 3.80 -8.30 -3.15
CA LEU A 50 2.86 -8.30 -2.01
C LEU A 50 1.72 -9.30 -2.26
N ALA A 51 1.09 -9.23 -3.42
CA ALA A 51 0.02 -10.12 -3.81
C ALA A 51 0.45 -11.60 -3.81
N ALA A 52 1.61 -11.90 -4.38
CA ALA A 52 2.17 -13.26 -4.36
C ALA A 52 2.48 -13.74 -2.94
N ALA A 53 2.98 -12.85 -2.05
CA ALA A 53 3.27 -13.20 -0.67
C ALA A 53 2.00 -13.45 0.15
N ILE A 54 0.90 -12.73 -0.10
CA ILE A 54 -0.41 -12.98 0.52
C ILE A 54 -0.90 -14.37 0.14
N MET A 55 -0.93 -14.69 -1.16
CA MET A 55 -1.41 -16.00 -1.66
C MET A 55 -0.53 -17.18 -1.21
N ALA A 56 0.77 -16.96 -1.01
CA ALA A 56 1.71 -17.99 -0.55
C ALA A 56 1.72 -18.18 0.96
N ASP A 57 1.10 -17.30 1.75
CA ASP A 57 1.08 -17.42 3.20
C ASP A 57 0.14 -18.56 3.62
N PRO A 58 0.58 -19.50 4.50
CA PRO A 58 -0.25 -20.63 4.93
C PRO A 58 -1.53 -20.23 5.69
N ARG A 59 -1.64 -18.98 6.12
CA ARG A 59 -2.84 -18.41 6.77
C ARG A 59 -3.81 -17.82 5.75
N CYS A 60 -3.43 -17.72 4.47
CA CYS A 60 -4.31 -17.19 3.45
C CYS A 60 -5.58 -18.08 3.35
N PRO A 61 -6.78 -17.48 3.45
CA PRO A 61 -8.00 -18.27 3.37
C PRO A 61 -8.12 -18.98 2.02
N GLU A 62 -8.76 -20.15 2.02
CA GLU A 62 -8.92 -20.96 0.81
C GLU A 62 -9.68 -20.18 -0.29
N GLY A 63 -9.22 -20.30 -1.52
CA GLY A 63 -9.87 -19.71 -2.69
C GLY A 63 -9.64 -18.22 -2.88
N VAL A 64 -8.87 -17.55 -2.02
CA VAL A 64 -8.49 -16.13 -2.23
C VAL A 64 -7.69 -15.99 -3.52
N ARG A 65 -8.06 -15.03 -4.34
CA ARG A 65 -7.34 -14.64 -5.56
C ARG A 65 -6.92 -13.17 -5.47
N VAL A 66 -5.62 -12.90 -5.68
CA VAL A 66 -5.08 -11.55 -5.69
C VAL A 66 -4.57 -11.22 -7.07
N ARG A 67 -5.18 -10.22 -7.72
CA ARG A 67 -4.72 -9.63 -8.98
C ARG A 67 -4.06 -8.28 -8.72
N GLY A 68 -3.18 -7.85 -9.64
CA GLY A 68 -2.58 -6.54 -9.60
C GLY A 68 -3.25 -5.56 -10.57
N LEU A 69 -3.20 -4.27 -10.25
CA LEU A 69 -3.47 -3.17 -11.16
C LEU A 69 -2.21 -2.29 -11.24
N GLU A 70 -1.70 -2.03 -12.44
CA GLU A 70 -0.44 -1.29 -12.61
C GLU A 70 -0.49 -0.43 -13.88
N ARG A 71 0.04 0.81 -13.81
CA ARG A 71 0.15 1.67 -15.00
C ARG A 71 1.20 1.18 -15.98
N TYR A 72 2.28 0.63 -15.47
CA TYR A 72 3.44 0.20 -16.27
C TYR A 72 3.81 -1.25 -15.92
N PRO A 73 2.97 -2.24 -16.33
CA PRO A 73 3.30 -3.65 -16.12
C PRO A 73 4.65 -3.97 -16.74
N ARG A 74 5.49 -4.70 -16.00
CA ARG A 74 6.88 -4.98 -16.40
C ARG A 74 6.98 -6.26 -17.23
N GLY A 75 5.96 -7.13 -17.11
CA GLY A 75 5.95 -8.48 -17.66
C GLY A 75 6.71 -9.48 -16.76
N GLY A 76 6.13 -10.67 -16.60
CA GLY A 76 6.72 -11.72 -15.75
C GLY A 76 6.43 -11.57 -14.26
N GLU A 77 5.45 -10.77 -13.89
CA GLU A 77 4.92 -10.73 -12.52
C GLU A 77 4.37 -12.11 -12.11
N PRO A 78 4.52 -12.51 -10.83
CA PRO A 78 4.05 -13.80 -10.34
C PRO A 78 2.53 -13.89 -10.16
N ILE A 79 1.80 -12.85 -10.56
CA ILE A 79 0.35 -12.70 -10.48
C ILE A 79 -0.20 -12.18 -11.81
N GLU A 80 -1.50 -12.30 -12.01
CA GLU A 80 -2.19 -11.58 -13.08
C GLU A 80 -2.16 -10.07 -12.82
N VAL A 81 -1.78 -9.28 -13.81
CA VAL A 81 -1.73 -7.81 -13.71
C VAL A 81 -2.58 -7.19 -14.80
N ILE A 82 -3.51 -6.34 -14.38
CA ILE A 82 -4.36 -5.52 -15.24
C ILE A 82 -3.62 -4.20 -15.49
N GLY A 83 -3.34 -3.89 -16.75
CA GLY A 83 -2.82 -2.59 -17.14
C GLY A 83 -3.95 -1.55 -17.19
N TYR A 84 -3.67 -0.30 -16.75
CA TYR A 84 -4.61 0.82 -16.89
C TYR A 84 -3.86 2.14 -17.14
N ASP A 85 -4.57 3.16 -17.61
CA ASP A 85 -3.97 4.45 -18.03
C ASP A 85 -3.81 5.47 -16.90
N GLY A 86 -4.30 5.15 -15.70
CA GLY A 86 -4.31 6.03 -14.54
C GLY A 86 -5.61 6.84 -14.40
N GLY A 87 -6.57 6.64 -15.29
CA GLY A 87 -7.91 7.19 -15.19
C GLY A 87 -8.86 6.29 -14.41
N ARG A 88 -10.04 6.04 -14.99
CA ARG A 88 -11.02 5.13 -14.39
C ARG A 88 -10.50 3.70 -14.40
N ILE A 89 -10.60 3.02 -13.26
CA ILE A 89 -10.27 1.59 -13.17
C ILE A 89 -11.30 0.78 -13.97
N PRO A 90 -10.88 -0.11 -14.89
CA PRO A 90 -11.77 -0.82 -15.81
C PRO A 90 -12.50 -1.98 -15.13
N LEU A 91 -13.10 -1.73 -13.99
CA LEU A 91 -13.91 -2.66 -13.21
C LEU A 91 -15.20 -1.95 -12.78
N ASP A 92 -16.26 -2.74 -12.58
CA ASP A 92 -17.55 -2.23 -12.11
C ASP A 92 -17.50 -1.86 -10.62
N ASP A 93 -18.53 -1.16 -10.14
CA ASP A 93 -18.69 -0.81 -8.74
C ASP A 93 -18.81 -2.10 -7.90
N GLY A 94 -18.05 -2.18 -6.81
CA GLY A 94 -18.04 -3.34 -5.94
C GLY A 94 -17.50 -4.63 -6.58
N ALA A 95 -16.75 -4.53 -7.68
CA ALA A 95 -16.30 -5.67 -8.49
C ALA A 95 -15.32 -6.61 -7.78
N VAL A 96 -14.69 -6.17 -6.69
CA VAL A 96 -13.78 -6.98 -5.88
C VAL A 96 -14.11 -6.84 -4.40
N ASP A 97 -13.90 -7.90 -3.63
CA ASP A 97 -14.19 -7.88 -2.19
C ASP A 97 -13.26 -6.93 -1.43
N VAL A 98 -11.98 -6.94 -1.76
CA VAL A 98 -10.95 -6.15 -1.08
C VAL A 98 -10.05 -5.46 -2.09
N VAL A 99 -9.84 -4.16 -1.88
CA VAL A 99 -8.84 -3.37 -2.60
C VAL A 99 -7.69 -3.04 -1.65
N ILE A 100 -6.46 -3.26 -2.08
CA ILE A 100 -5.23 -2.91 -1.35
C ILE A 100 -4.54 -1.77 -2.09
N VAL A 101 -4.16 -0.70 -1.36
CA VAL A 101 -3.35 0.41 -1.86
C VAL A 101 -2.20 0.62 -0.88
N ALA A 102 -1.02 0.09 -1.24
CA ALA A 102 0.13 0.05 -0.34
C ALA A 102 1.31 0.86 -0.88
N ASP A 103 1.59 2.03 -0.27
CA ASP A 103 2.65 2.98 -0.65
C ASP A 103 2.53 3.47 -2.11
N VAL A 104 1.34 3.87 -2.52
CA VAL A 104 1.01 4.32 -3.88
C VAL A 104 0.54 5.77 -3.90
N LEU A 105 -0.35 6.16 -2.98
CA LEU A 105 -1.05 7.45 -3.04
C LEU A 105 -0.08 8.65 -3.01
N HIS A 106 1.02 8.55 -2.30
CA HIS A 106 2.02 9.63 -2.23
C HIS A 106 2.83 9.81 -3.53
N HIS A 107 2.74 8.87 -4.48
CA HIS A 107 3.32 8.99 -5.83
C HIS A 107 2.31 9.50 -6.86
N GLU A 108 1.01 9.56 -6.51
CA GLU A 108 -0.02 9.99 -7.43
C GLU A 108 -0.14 11.51 -7.49
N PRO A 109 -0.22 12.10 -8.69
CA PRO A 109 -0.51 13.52 -8.84
C PRO A 109 -1.87 13.91 -8.26
N GLU A 110 -2.88 13.06 -8.43
CA GLU A 110 -4.26 13.23 -7.97
C GLU A 110 -4.70 12.02 -7.11
N PRO A 111 -4.18 11.93 -5.85
CA PRO A 111 -4.42 10.76 -5.00
C PRO A 111 -5.89 10.57 -4.65
N ASP A 112 -6.68 11.64 -4.56
CA ASP A 112 -8.11 11.56 -4.25
C ASP A 112 -8.91 10.93 -5.41
N VAL A 113 -8.49 11.11 -6.66
CA VAL A 113 -9.13 10.46 -7.83
C VAL A 113 -8.90 8.95 -7.77
N LEU A 114 -7.64 8.52 -7.59
CA LEU A 114 -7.33 7.09 -7.46
C LEU A 114 -8.05 6.46 -6.27
N ALA A 115 -8.05 7.15 -5.12
CA ALA A 115 -8.69 6.65 -3.91
C ALA A 115 -10.21 6.51 -4.08
N SER A 116 -10.87 7.45 -4.78
CA SER A 116 -12.30 7.37 -5.08
C SER A 116 -12.62 6.17 -5.98
N GLU A 117 -11.78 5.90 -6.97
CA GLU A 117 -11.92 4.72 -7.83
C GLU A 117 -11.69 3.42 -7.03
N CYS A 118 -10.68 3.38 -6.15
CA CYS A 118 -10.46 2.25 -5.26
C CYS A 118 -11.67 2.00 -4.33
N ALA A 119 -12.23 3.07 -3.76
CA ALA A 119 -13.43 2.98 -2.94
C ALA A 119 -14.65 2.48 -3.74
N ARG A 120 -14.82 2.97 -4.99
CA ARG A 120 -15.92 2.57 -5.87
C ARG A 120 -15.92 1.07 -6.18
N ILE A 121 -14.74 0.50 -6.48
CA ILE A 121 -14.63 -0.91 -6.87
C ILE A 121 -14.54 -1.87 -5.69
N ALA A 122 -14.29 -1.37 -4.46
CA ALA A 122 -14.24 -2.18 -3.25
C ALA A 122 -15.65 -2.56 -2.78
N GLY A 123 -15.98 -3.84 -2.83
CA GLY A 123 -17.27 -4.36 -2.35
C GLY A 123 -17.37 -4.43 -0.82
N ARG A 124 -16.24 -4.64 -0.14
CA ARG A 124 -16.22 -4.75 1.32
C ARG A 124 -15.17 -3.87 1.98
N TYR A 125 -13.91 -4.01 1.60
CA TYR A 125 -12.82 -3.29 2.26
C TYR A 125 -11.90 -2.57 1.27
N LEU A 126 -11.55 -1.33 1.62
CA LEU A 126 -10.40 -0.63 1.07
C LEU A 126 -9.29 -0.61 2.13
N ILE A 127 -8.20 -1.31 1.89
CA ILE A 127 -7.02 -1.35 2.77
C ILE A 127 -5.99 -0.36 2.25
N VAL A 128 -5.70 0.67 3.05
CA VAL A 128 -4.73 1.70 2.73
C VAL A 128 -3.54 1.59 3.66
N LYS A 129 -2.35 1.49 3.08
CA LYS A 129 -1.09 1.67 3.79
C LYS A 129 -0.27 2.74 3.08
N ASP A 130 0.15 3.77 3.81
CA ASP A 130 0.98 4.82 3.22
C ASP A 130 1.79 5.54 4.31
N HIS A 131 2.54 6.55 3.91
CA HIS A 131 3.30 7.39 4.81
C HIS A 131 2.42 8.44 5.49
N GLN A 132 2.85 8.87 6.71
CA GLN A 132 2.24 10.03 7.37
C GLN A 132 3.30 10.91 8.03
N VAL A 133 3.04 12.23 8.01
CA VAL A 133 3.88 13.22 8.68
C VAL A 133 3.42 13.34 10.14
N LYS A 134 4.08 12.59 11.03
CA LYS A 134 3.81 12.60 12.47
C LYS A 134 5.09 12.49 13.28
N GLY A 135 5.40 13.52 14.05
CA GLY A 135 6.57 13.56 14.92
C GLY A 135 7.70 14.46 14.42
N LEU A 136 8.80 14.48 15.17
CA LEU A 136 9.94 15.34 14.89
C LEU A 136 10.61 14.98 13.55
N LEU A 137 10.83 16.01 12.71
CA LEU A 137 11.47 15.88 11.41
C LEU A 137 10.82 14.79 10.50
N ALA A 138 9.51 14.52 10.69
CA ALA A 138 8.82 13.44 10.00
C ALA A 138 8.87 13.60 8.48
N GLN A 139 8.62 14.82 7.97
CA GLN A 139 8.68 15.12 6.54
C GLN A 139 10.07 14.79 5.95
N GLN A 140 11.15 15.22 6.59
CA GLN A 140 12.52 15.01 6.11
C GLN A 140 12.88 13.51 6.15
N ARG A 141 12.48 12.82 7.21
CA ARG A 141 12.74 11.39 7.40
C ARG A 141 12.02 10.55 6.34
N ILE A 142 10.74 10.85 6.06
CA ILE A 142 9.98 10.17 5.01
C ILE A 142 10.55 10.51 3.63
N SER A 143 10.85 11.79 3.37
CA SER A 143 11.43 12.20 2.08
C SER A 143 12.75 11.50 1.78
N PHE A 144 13.58 11.30 2.81
CA PHE A 144 14.81 10.52 2.67
C PHE A 144 14.53 9.04 2.36
N LEU A 145 13.56 8.43 3.06
CA LEU A 145 13.15 7.04 2.82
C LEU A 145 12.62 6.83 1.41
N ASP A 146 11.71 7.69 0.99
CA ASP A 146 11.08 7.68 -0.32
C ASP A 146 12.14 7.83 -1.43
N TRP A 147 13.02 8.81 -1.29
CA TRP A 147 14.14 8.99 -2.20
C TRP A 147 15.06 7.76 -2.25
N ALA A 148 15.46 7.22 -1.11
CA ALA A 148 16.36 6.07 -1.04
C ALA A 148 15.75 4.80 -1.65
N ALA A 149 14.42 4.63 -1.52
CA ALA A 149 13.70 3.49 -2.08
C ALA A 149 13.45 3.60 -3.58
N ASN A 150 13.20 4.80 -4.10
CA ASN A 150 12.60 5.02 -5.42
C ASN A 150 13.56 5.65 -6.44
N ALA A 151 14.43 6.59 -6.03
CA ALA A 151 15.33 7.29 -6.95
C ALA A 151 16.28 6.35 -7.73
N PRO A 152 16.81 5.25 -7.15
CA PRO A 152 17.65 4.30 -7.90
C PRO A 152 16.91 3.57 -9.03
N TYR A 153 15.57 3.56 -8.97
CA TYR A 153 14.70 2.90 -9.97
C TYR A 153 14.04 3.89 -10.93
N GLY A 154 14.31 5.21 -10.78
CA GLY A 154 13.74 6.25 -11.62
C GLY A 154 12.27 6.57 -11.33
N VAL A 155 11.76 6.14 -10.18
CA VAL A 155 10.39 6.47 -9.73
C VAL A 155 10.38 7.89 -9.18
N PRO A 156 9.49 8.79 -9.69
CA PRO A 156 9.40 10.16 -9.19
C PRO A 156 8.94 10.21 -7.74
N CYS A 157 9.63 11.00 -6.91
CA CYS A 157 9.24 11.26 -5.53
C CYS A 157 8.58 12.63 -5.46
N LEU A 158 7.28 12.67 -5.22
CA LEU A 158 6.50 13.93 -5.12
C LEU A 158 6.61 14.57 -3.74
N TYR A 159 7.08 13.83 -2.74
CA TYR A 159 7.24 14.24 -1.34
C TYR A 159 5.97 14.81 -0.70
N ARG A 160 4.82 14.26 -1.10
CA ARG A 160 3.50 14.62 -0.60
C ARG A 160 2.99 13.52 0.33
N TYR A 161 2.98 13.81 1.61
CA TYR A 161 2.55 12.85 2.62
C TYR A 161 1.50 13.48 3.51
N ASN A 162 0.48 12.72 3.86
CA ASN A 162 -0.60 13.21 4.71
C ASN A 162 -0.18 13.28 6.19
N THR A 163 -0.66 14.30 6.88
CA THR A 163 -0.69 14.35 8.35
C THR A 163 -1.82 13.46 8.88
N PRO A 164 -1.85 13.15 10.20
CA PRO A 164 -2.98 12.40 10.78
C PRO A 164 -4.35 13.04 10.52
N SER A 165 -4.46 14.36 10.59
CA SER A 165 -5.72 15.08 10.31
C SER A 165 -6.11 15.01 8.84
N GLN A 166 -5.14 15.01 7.93
CA GLN A 166 -5.40 14.82 6.50
C GLN A 166 -5.85 13.39 6.18
N TRP A 167 -5.37 12.37 6.90
CA TRP A 167 -5.85 11.00 6.76
C TRP A 167 -7.32 10.87 7.24
N VAL A 168 -7.69 11.55 8.33
CA VAL A 168 -9.11 11.63 8.75
C VAL A 168 -9.95 12.27 7.65
N ALA A 169 -9.56 13.46 7.16
CA ALA A 169 -10.28 14.14 6.09
C ALA A 169 -10.34 13.32 4.77
N PHE A 170 -9.29 12.54 4.46
CA PHE A 170 -9.23 11.66 3.30
C PHE A 170 -10.34 10.59 3.36
N ARG A 171 -10.44 9.83 4.45
CA ARG A 171 -11.48 8.80 4.59
C ARG A 171 -12.90 9.39 4.62
N ASP A 172 -13.06 10.58 5.26
CA ASP A 172 -14.34 11.27 5.33
C ASP A 172 -14.81 11.70 3.93
N ARG A 173 -13.89 12.17 3.07
CA ARG A 173 -14.20 12.48 1.65
C ARG A 173 -14.63 11.25 0.85
N LEU A 174 -14.09 10.08 1.18
CA LEU A 174 -14.48 8.81 0.54
C LEU A 174 -15.83 8.27 1.05
N GLY A 175 -16.40 8.87 2.11
CA GLY A 175 -17.62 8.36 2.76
C GLY A 175 -17.39 7.00 3.43
N MET A 176 -16.14 6.68 3.78
CA MET A 176 -15.77 5.40 4.38
C MET A 176 -15.47 5.53 5.87
N LYS A 177 -15.74 4.46 6.61
CA LYS A 177 -15.45 4.36 8.06
C LYS A 177 -14.32 3.36 8.30
N PRO A 178 -13.43 3.60 9.29
CA PRO A 178 -12.40 2.64 9.65
C PRO A 178 -13.00 1.47 10.45
N VAL A 179 -12.74 0.26 9.97
CA VAL A 179 -12.87 -1.00 10.74
C VAL A 179 -11.63 -1.17 11.62
N GLU A 180 -10.48 -0.81 11.06
CA GLU A 180 -9.20 -0.74 11.76
C GLU A 180 -8.43 0.49 11.31
N GLU A 181 -7.75 1.16 12.25
CA GLU A 181 -6.87 2.29 11.94
C GLU A 181 -5.66 2.29 12.86
N ARG A 182 -4.48 2.36 12.27
CA ARG A 182 -3.20 2.45 12.98
C ARG A 182 -2.43 3.68 12.49
N SER A 183 -2.14 4.60 13.38
CA SER A 183 -1.28 5.75 13.10
C SER A 183 0.19 5.49 13.48
N SER A 184 0.58 4.23 13.54
CA SER A 184 1.94 3.77 13.77
C SER A 184 2.05 2.29 13.38
N MET A 185 3.10 1.94 12.62
CA MET A 185 3.41 0.55 12.25
C MET A 185 4.90 0.29 12.43
N ARG A 186 5.26 -0.80 13.08
CA ARG A 186 6.64 -1.28 13.17
C ARG A 186 6.98 -2.07 11.91
N ILE A 187 7.38 -1.37 10.86
CA ILE A 187 7.56 -1.92 9.53
C ILE A 187 9.03 -2.21 9.19
N TYR A 188 9.95 -1.76 10.02
CA TYR A 188 11.39 -1.97 9.83
C TYR A 188 12.02 -2.84 10.93
N PRO A 189 13.14 -3.52 10.65
CA PRO A 189 13.89 -4.23 11.68
C PRO A 189 14.40 -3.29 12.77
N PHE A 190 14.67 -3.85 13.95
CA PHE A 190 15.26 -3.11 15.08
C PHE A 190 16.51 -2.32 14.64
N GLY A 191 16.63 -1.08 15.09
CA GLY A 191 17.68 -0.13 14.70
C GLY A 191 17.21 0.85 13.62
N PHE A 192 16.61 0.37 12.53
CA PHE A 192 15.98 1.25 11.53
C PHE A 192 14.62 1.78 12.00
N GLU A 193 13.88 0.97 12.76
CA GLU A 193 12.54 1.30 13.25
C GLU A 193 12.51 2.59 14.07
N GLN A 194 13.56 2.85 14.86
CA GLN A 194 13.63 4.03 15.72
C GLN A 194 13.70 5.34 14.93
N PHE A 195 14.34 5.31 13.75
CA PHE A 195 14.54 6.50 12.92
C PHE A 195 13.57 6.60 11.75
N LEU A 196 13.16 5.46 11.20
CA LEU A 196 12.48 5.38 9.90
C LEU A 196 11.12 4.69 9.97
N GLY A 197 10.74 4.16 11.14
CA GLY A 197 9.51 3.41 11.33
C GLY A 197 8.46 4.12 12.21
N GLY A 198 7.62 3.32 12.83
CA GLY A 198 6.63 3.73 13.81
C GLY A 198 5.63 4.75 13.27
N SER A 199 5.70 5.95 13.82
CA SER A 199 4.74 7.02 13.53
C SER A 199 4.79 7.60 12.12
N LEU A 200 5.75 7.18 11.28
CA LEU A 200 5.84 7.61 9.88
C LEU A 200 4.94 6.80 8.94
N HIS A 201 4.20 5.83 9.47
CA HIS A 201 3.36 4.93 8.67
C HIS A 201 1.92 4.96 9.16
N TYR A 202 1.02 5.02 8.20
CA TYR A 202 -0.42 4.93 8.36
C TYR A 202 -0.91 3.62 7.77
N PHE A 203 -1.87 3.01 8.43
CA PHE A 203 -2.59 1.84 7.94
C PHE A 203 -4.06 1.96 8.34
N ALA A 204 -4.96 1.68 7.41
CA ALA A 204 -6.39 1.61 7.70
C ALA A 204 -7.07 0.54 6.86
N VAL A 205 -8.04 -0.12 7.43
CA VAL A 205 -9.04 -0.93 6.76
C VAL A 205 -10.35 -0.16 6.83
N LEU A 206 -10.82 0.25 5.66
CA LEU A 206 -12.00 1.10 5.51
C LEU A 206 -13.14 0.28 4.91
N THR A 207 -14.37 0.56 5.33
CA THR A 207 -15.60 -0.01 4.78
C THR A 207 -16.60 1.08 4.44
N HIS A 208 -17.55 0.80 3.54
CA HIS A 208 -18.63 1.73 3.25
C HIS A 208 -19.53 1.95 4.45
N SER A 209 -20.02 3.16 4.63
CA SER A 209 -20.81 3.53 5.82
C SER A 209 -22.13 2.76 5.93
N ALA A 210 -22.65 2.22 4.82
CA ALA A 210 -23.90 1.45 4.80
C ALA A 210 -23.74 0.02 5.32
N ASP A 211 -22.52 -0.55 5.30
CA ASP A 211 -22.31 -1.97 5.58
C ASP A 211 -22.26 -2.29 7.10
N GLN A 212 -22.15 -1.28 7.95
CA GLN A 212 -22.12 -1.48 9.42
C GLN A 212 -23.49 -1.59 10.08
N GLU A 213 -24.59 -1.32 9.36
CA GLU A 213 -25.94 -1.41 9.92
C GLU A 213 -26.55 -2.83 9.79
N GLY A 214 -25.83 -3.78 9.22
CA GLY A 214 -26.31 -5.12 8.87
C GLY A 214 -25.69 -6.31 9.63
N GLU A 215 -24.76 -6.13 10.57
CA GLU A 215 -24.32 -7.23 11.45
C GLU A 215 -25.10 -7.20 12.77
N PRO A 216 -25.92 -8.25 13.03
CA PRO A 216 -26.63 -8.43 14.29
C PRO A 216 -25.69 -8.87 15.42
#